data_f8b0f0a94b4b2fd28fd1f1dcafd954be
#
_entry.id   f8b0f0a94b4b2fd28fd1f1dcafd954be
#
_cell.length_a   1.000
_cell.length_b   1.000
_cell.length_c   1.000
_cell.angle_alpha   90.00
_cell.angle_beta   90.00
_cell.angle_gamma   90.00
#
_symmetry.space_group_name_H-M   'P 1'
#
loop_
_entity.id
_entity.type
_entity.pdbx_description
1 polymer ?
#
loop_
_entity_poly.entity_id
_entity_poly.type
_entity_poly.pdbx_seq_one_letter_code
_entity_poly.pdbx_strand_id
1 'polypeptide(L)'
;MRSCHCAPVDAIAEPQFIDEPAQIVANHLDVLLVQRGIAESREKGQAMILAGQVLVNDRKVDKAGTLVPEDADIRILGDQLPYVGRGGLKLEAALREFKIDVTGKTCLDVGASTGGFTDCLLQHGCKKVFAVDVGYGQMAWKLRQDQRVVLIERTNIREISPSLILEPIDIVVIDVSFISLEKVIPSVLQFLASNAQLIALIKPQFEVGREQVGKGGIVRDEAARSAAVDRIVAFVSGQGFEVKGVIPSPITGQDGNVEFLIHAVKRE
;
A
#
# COMPACT_ATOMS: atom_id res chain seq x y z
N MET A 1 61.18 76.35 -29.87
CA MET A 1 59.85 75.83 -30.29
C MET A 1 60.09 74.40 -30.80
N ARG A 2 59.85 73.40 -29.96
CA ARG A 2 59.89 71.97 -30.35
C ARG A 2 58.72 71.32 -29.74
N SER A 3 57.76 70.86 -30.54
CA SER A 3 56.57 70.14 -30.17
C SER A 3 56.93 68.71 -29.85
N CYS A 4 56.57 68.27 -28.66
CA CYS A 4 56.65 66.86 -28.24
C CYS A 4 55.33 66.16 -28.64
N HIS A 5 55.45 65.14 -29.50
CA HIS A 5 54.39 64.21 -29.80
C HIS A 5 54.39 63.10 -28.73
N CYS A 6 53.31 63.00 -27.97
CA CYS A 6 53.04 61.78 -27.17
C CYS A 6 52.29 60.80 -28.02
N ALA A 7 52.83 59.56 -28.10
CA ALA A 7 52.16 58.42 -28.70
C ALA A 7 51.06 57.87 -27.78
N PRO A 8 49.98 57.32 -28.31
CA PRO A 8 48.92 56.70 -27.50
C PRO A 8 49.37 55.34 -26.95
N VAL A 9 49.00 55.09 -25.70
CA VAL A 9 49.22 53.82 -24.99
C VAL A 9 48.23 52.79 -25.50
N ASP A 10 48.75 51.62 -25.91
CA ASP A 10 47.94 50.47 -26.34
C ASP A 10 46.98 50.02 -25.28
N ALA A 11 45.70 49.88 -25.65
CA ALA A 11 44.64 49.33 -24.85
C ALA A 11 44.87 47.83 -24.72
N ILE A 12 45.06 47.39 -23.45
CA ILE A 12 45.13 45.98 -23.11
C ILE A 12 43.72 45.40 -23.30
N ALA A 13 43.56 44.44 -24.23
CA ALA A 13 42.35 43.72 -24.45
C ALA A 13 42.08 42.83 -23.22
N GLU A 14 40.90 43.00 -22.58
CA GLU A 14 40.38 42.10 -21.58
C GLU A 14 40.16 40.70 -22.16
N PRO A 15 40.49 39.63 -21.39
CA PRO A 15 40.21 38.26 -21.85
C PRO A 15 38.67 38.01 -21.84
N GLN A 16 38.12 37.75 -23.00
CA GLN A 16 36.75 37.26 -23.14
C GLN A 16 36.71 35.84 -22.56
N PHE A 17 36.09 35.71 -21.38
CA PHE A 17 35.64 34.41 -20.88
C PHE A 17 34.53 33.89 -21.81
N ILE A 18 34.88 32.91 -22.63
CA ILE A 18 33.89 32.14 -23.37
C ILE A 18 33.29 31.18 -22.35
N ASP A 19 32.06 31.47 -21.87
CA ASP A 19 31.27 30.51 -21.12
C ASP A 19 31.03 29.28 -22.04
N GLU A 20 31.73 28.19 -21.81
CA GLU A 20 31.38 26.91 -22.40
C GLU A 20 30.02 26.54 -21.88
N PRO A 21 29.03 26.17 -22.74
CA PRO A 21 27.75 25.73 -22.29
C PRO A 21 27.94 24.44 -21.45
N ALA A 22 27.49 24.48 -20.20
CA ALA A 22 27.49 23.31 -19.31
C ALA A 22 26.92 22.12 -20.08
N GLN A 23 27.67 21.04 -20.21
CA GLN A 23 27.19 19.81 -20.81
C GLN A 23 26.01 19.30 -19.97
N ILE A 24 24.80 19.42 -20.52
CA ILE A 24 23.60 18.86 -19.89
C ILE A 24 23.72 17.34 -19.97
N VAL A 25 24.06 16.73 -18.86
CA VAL A 25 24.04 15.27 -18.73
C VAL A 25 22.58 14.83 -18.71
N ALA A 26 22.19 14.02 -19.70
CA ALA A 26 20.83 13.49 -19.82
C ALA A 26 20.81 12.00 -19.50
N ASN A 27 19.79 11.55 -18.79
CA ASN A 27 19.61 10.15 -18.42
C ASN A 27 18.21 9.64 -18.82
N HIS A 28 18.05 8.34 -18.96
CA HIS A 28 16.72 7.76 -19.16
C HIS A 28 15.85 7.99 -17.94
N LEU A 29 14.61 8.43 -18.14
CA LEU A 29 13.69 8.81 -17.05
C LEU A 29 13.46 7.65 -16.08
N ASP A 30 13.28 6.41 -16.56
CA ASP A 30 13.10 5.23 -15.73
C ASP A 30 14.33 4.92 -14.83
N VAL A 31 15.54 5.20 -15.33
CA VAL A 31 16.78 5.08 -14.53
C VAL A 31 16.88 6.20 -13.50
N LEU A 32 16.55 7.43 -13.90
CA LEU A 32 16.61 8.58 -13.03
C LEU A 32 15.61 8.49 -11.86
N LEU A 33 14.41 7.91 -12.08
CA LEU A 33 13.44 7.64 -11.03
C LEU A 33 14.00 6.71 -9.94
N VAL A 34 14.78 5.70 -10.33
CA VAL A 34 15.42 4.78 -9.37
C VAL A 34 16.58 5.48 -8.66
N GLN A 35 17.44 6.18 -9.38
CA GLN A 35 18.58 6.89 -8.79
C GLN A 35 18.17 7.93 -7.76
N ARG A 36 17.02 8.59 -7.96
CA ARG A 36 16.45 9.57 -7.02
C ARG A 36 15.59 8.93 -5.92
N GLY A 37 15.48 7.59 -5.86
CA GLY A 37 14.68 6.88 -4.87
C GLY A 37 13.16 7.05 -5.02
N ILE A 38 12.70 7.56 -6.17
CA ILE A 38 11.27 7.76 -6.49
C ILE A 38 10.61 6.42 -6.85
N ALA A 39 11.36 5.53 -7.51
CA ALA A 39 10.91 4.18 -7.81
C ALA A 39 11.86 3.14 -7.21
N GLU A 40 11.32 2.03 -6.69
CA GLU A 40 12.11 0.95 -6.07
C GLU A 40 12.89 0.12 -7.10
N SER A 41 12.38 0.04 -8.33
CA SER A 41 13.02 -0.65 -9.45
C SER A 41 12.72 0.04 -10.78
N ARG A 42 13.50 -0.30 -11.80
CA ARG A 42 13.34 0.24 -13.15
C ARG A 42 11.98 -0.13 -13.74
N GLU A 43 11.52 -1.36 -13.51
CA GLU A 43 10.20 -1.84 -13.95
C GLU A 43 9.07 -1.04 -13.32
N LYS A 44 9.18 -0.71 -12.01
CA LYS A 44 8.22 0.16 -11.33
C LYS A 44 8.25 1.59 -11.88
N GLY A 45 9.42 2.13 -12.13
CA GLY A 45 9.59 3.43 -12.78
C GLY A 45 8.91 3.48 -14.15
N GLN A 46 9.09 2.45 -14.97
CA GLN A 46 8.45 2.31 -16.28
C GLN A 46 6.92 2.23 -16.15
N ALA A 47 6.41 1.46 -15.20
CA ALA A 47 4.97 1.37 -14.94
C ALA A 47 4.37 2.73 -14.55
N MET A 48 5.04 3.51 -13.69
CA MET A 48 4.61 4.86 -13.31
C MET A 48 4.57 5.81 -14.51
N ILE A 49 5.59 5.76 -15.39
CA ILE A 49 5.67 6.58 -16.59
C ILE A 49 4.53 6.21 -17.56
N LEU A 50 4.33 4.91 -17.84
CA LEU A 50 3.28 4.41 -18.72
C LEU A 50 1.88 4.73 -18.17
N ALA A 51 1.70 4.71 -16.84
CA ALA A 51 0.46 5.15 -16.20
C ALA A 51 0.25 6.66 -16.26
N GLY A 52 1.24 7.42 -16.80
CA GLY A 52 1.18 8.86 -16.91
C GLY A 52 1.21 9.59 -15.57
N GLN A 53 1.85 9.00 -14.59
CA GLN A 53 2.00 9.55 -13.23
C GLN A 53 3.22 10.47 -13.08
N VAL A 54 4.09 10.54 -14.11
CA VAL A 54 5.35 11.29 -14.02
C VAL A 54 5.26 12.60 -14.80
N LEU A 55 5.54 13.71 -14.10
CA LEU A 55 5.79 15.01 -14.70
C LEU A 55 7.28 15.31 -14.69
N VAL A 56 7.79 15.82 -15.82
CA VAL A 56 9.13 16.37 -15.95
C VAL A 56 8.99 17.82 -16.36
N ASN A 57 9.47 18.75 -15.56
CA ASN A 57 9.33 20.17 -15.76
C ASN A 57 7.86 20.56 -16.08
N ASP A 58 6.92 20.10 -15.24
CA ASP A 58 5.47 20.29 -15.36
C ASP A 58 4.80 19.67 -16.61
N ARG A 59 5.51 18.86 -17.38
CA ARG A 59 4.97 18.17 -18.56
C ARG A 59 4.86 16.67 -18.30
N LYS A 60 3.69 16.12 -18.61
CA LYS A 60 3.45 14.68 -18.51
C LYS A 60 4.33 13.92 -19.50
N VAL A 61 5.03 12.89 -19.02
CA VAL A 61 5.82 11.98 -19.83
C VAL A 61 5.22 10.58 -19.74
N ASP A 62 4.96 9.96 -20.89
CA ASP A 62 4.33 8.64 -21.03
C ASP A 62 5.24 7.59 -21.70
N LYS A 63 6.49 7.95 -22.01
CA LYS A 63 7.48 7.06 -22.62
C LYS A 63 8.66 6.82 -21.68
N ALA A 64 8.83 5.58 -21.23
CA ALA A 64 9.86 5.18 -20.27
C ALA A 64 11.30 5.50 -20.73
N GLY A 65 11.57 5.38 -22.04
CA GLY A 65 12.87 5.66 -22.64
C GLY A 65 13.16 7.15 -22.93
N THR A 66 12.33 8.08 -22.42
CA THR A 66 12.57 9.51 -22.61
C THR A 66 13.85 9.92 -21.90
N LEU A 67 14.75 10.58 -22.65
CA LEU A 67 15.95 11.22 -22.10
C LEU A 67 15.55 12.54 -21.45
N VAL A 68 15.95 12.75 -20.21
CA VAL A 68 15.69 13.97 -19.44
C VAL A 68 17.00 14.47 -18.80
N PRO A 69 17.19 15.77 -18.63
CA PRO A 69 18.32 16.30 -17.88
C PRO A 69 18.38 15.72 -16.47
N GLU A 70 19.59 15.46 -15.98
CA GLU A 70 19.75 14.92 -14.61
C GLU A 70 19.26 15.88 -13.52
N ASP A 71 19.21 17.17 -13.79
CA ASP A 71 18.70 18.22 -12.91
C ASP A 71 17.21 18.54 -13.12
N ALA A 72 16.53 17.85 -14.05
CA ALA A 72 15.11 18.09 -14.33
C ALA A 72 14.24 18.01 -13.07
N ASP A 73 13.28 18.91 -12.95
CA ASP A 73 12.23 18.81 -11.91
C ASP A 73 11.31 17.63 -12.24
N ILE A 74 11.33 16.61 -11.37
CA ILE A 74 10.47 15.42 -11.52
C ILE A 74 9.46 15.43 -10.40
N ARG A 75 8.17 15.45 -10.79
CA ARG A 75 7.03 15.34 -9.89
C ARG A 75 6.16 14.15 -10.25
N ILE A 76 5.65 13.48 -9.24
CA ILE A 76 4.74 12.34 -9.41
C ILE A 76 3.31 12.86 -9.25
N LEU A 77 2.49 12.60 -10.29
CA LEU A 77 1.06 12.85 -10.24
C LEU A 77 0.37 11.73 -9.45
N GLY A 78 -0.30 12.11 -8.40
CA GLY A 78 -0.98 11.22 -7.48
C GLY A 78 -0.25 11.18 -6.14
N ASP A 79 -1.03 11.10 -5.07
CA ASP A 79 -0.48 10.90 -3.73
C ASP A 79 0.33 9.60 -3.76
N GLN A 80 1.61 9.68 -3.35
CA GLN A 80 2.35 8.46 -3.03
C GLN A 80 1.52 7.75 -1.97
N LEU A 81 1.09 6.52 -2.29
CA LEU A 81 0.38 5.73 -1.30
C LEU A 81 1.27 5.65 -0.05
N PRO A 82 0.77 6.02 1.14
CA PRO A 82 1.58 5.97 2.36
C PRO A 82 2.03 4.55 2.69
N TYR A 83 1.41 3.56 2.06
CA TYR A 83 1.64 2.13 2.27
C TYR A 83 2.04 1.44 0.97
N VAL A 84 2.67 0.27 1.05
CA VAL A 84 3.10 -0.55 -0.10
C VAL A 84 1.95 -1.00 -1.02
N GLY A 85 0.70 -0.78 -0.60
CA GLY A 85 -0.48 -1.12 -1.36
C GLY A 85 -1.72 -0.37 -0.88
N ARG A 86 -2.73 -0.25 -1.74
CA ARG A 86 -4.01 0.45 -1.44
C ARG A 86 -4.74 -0.13 -0.23
N GLY A 87 -4.50 -1.42 0.09
CA GLY A 87 -5.08 -2.06 1.28
C GLY A 87 -4.78 -1.29 2.56
N GLY A 88 -3.58 -0.72 2.71
CA GLY A 88 -3.21 0.07 3.89
C GLY A 88 -4.18 1.21 4.21
N LEU A 89 -4.70 1.90 3.18
CA LEU A 89 -5.70 2.96 3.36
C LEU A 89 -7.02 2.45 3.98
N LYS A 90 -7.41 1.20 3.66
CA LYS A 90 -8.61 0.58 4.23
C LYS A 90 -8.43 0.35 5.72
N LEU A 91 -7.30 -0.27 6.10
CA LEU A 91 -7.01 -0.53 7.52
C LEU A 91 -6.82 0.77 8.30
N GLU A 92 -6.11 1.74 7.77
CA GLU A 92 -5.94 3.06 8.40
C GLU A 92 -7.29 3.71 8.73
N ALA A 93 -8.26 3.65 7.79
CA ALA A 93 -9.60 4.14 8.04
C ALA A 93 -10.27 3.41 9.21
N ALA A 94 -10.15 2.07 9.30
CA ALA A 94 -10.70 1.32 10.42
C ALA A 94 -10.03 1.68 11.75
N LEU A 95 -8.69 1.77 11.78
CA LEU A 95 -7.95 2.16 12.99
C LEU A 95 -8.39 3.52 13.51
N ARG A 96 -8.55 4.50 12.61
CA ARG A 96 -8.97 5.86 12.93
C ARG A 96 -10.43 5.90 13.43
N GLU A 97 -11.36 5.34 12.66
CA GLU A 97 -12.80 5.43 12.95
C GLU A 97 -13.19 4.67 14.24
N PHE A 98 -12.60 3.50 14.43
CA PHE A 98 -12.84 2.70 15.65
C PHE A 98 -11.89 3.04 16.80
N LYS A 99 -10.94 3.98 16.61
CA LYS A 99 -9.94 4.42 17.60
C LYS A 99 -9.12 3.25 18.15
N ILE A 100 -8.65 2.37 17.26
CA ILE A 100 -7.90 1.18 17.63
C ILE A 100 -6.42 1.55 17.75
N ASP A 101 -5.84 1.30 18.92
CA ASP A 101 -4.40 1.42 19.16
C ASP A 101 -3.72 0.07 18.95
N VAL A 102 -2.81 0.02 17.98
CA VAL A 102 -2.02 -1.16 17.65
C VAL A 102 -0.61 -1.10 18.24
N THR A 103 -0.27 -0.03 18.95
CA THR A 103 1.08 0.19 19.51
C THR A 103 1.47 -0.95 20.45
N GLY A 104 2.62 -1.56 20.18
CA GLY A 104 3.17 -2.66 20.99
C GLY A 104 2.41 -3.98 20.87
N LYS A 105 1.39 -4.09 20.02
CA LYS A 105 0.57 -5.29 19.83
C LYS A 105 1.21 -6.32 18.92
N THR A 106 0.90 -7.58 19.15
CA THR A 106 1.19 -8.69 18.23
C THR A 106 -0.02 -8.91 17.33
N CYS A 107 0.20 -8.80 16.02
CA CYS A 107 -0.86 -8.81 15.01
C CYS A 107 -0.77 -10.03 14.09
N LEU A 108 -1.92 -10.45 13.55
CA LEU A 108 -2.02 -11.47 12.51
C LEU A 108 -2.69 -10.82 11.27
N ASP A 109 -2.00 -10.81 10.14
CA ASP A 109 -2.51 -10.34 8.85
C ASP A 109 -2.82 -11.55 7.97
N VAL A 110 -4.11 -11.77 7.69
CA VAL A 110 -4.60 -12.90 6.88
C VAL A 110 -4.99 -12.40 5.50
N GLY A 111 -4.26 -12.88 4.49
CA GLY A 111 -4.35 -12.38 3.11
C GLY A 111 -3.42 -11.19 2.89
N ALA A 112 -2.18 -11.29 3.37
CA ALA A 112 -1.23 -10.19 3.42
C ALA A 112 -0.86 -9.63 2.03
N SER A 113 -0.86 -10.45 0.97
CA SER A 113 -0.60 -10.05 -0.43
C SER A 113 0.68 -9.21 -0.55
N THR A 114 0.59 -7.98 -1.08
CA THR A 114 1.72 -7.04 -1.18
C THR A 114 2.16 -6.47 0.17
N GLY A 115 1.39 -6.66 1.25
CA GLY A 115 1.69 -6.20 2.60
C GLY A 115 1.06 -4.86 2.97
N GLY A 116 -0.03 -4.44 2.30
CA GLY A 116 -0.67 -3.15 2.60
C GLY A 116 -1.15 -3.03 4.05
N PHE A 117 -1.82 -4.05 4.58
CA PHE A 117 -2.26 -4.09 5.98
C PHE A 117 -1.07 -4.22 6.94
N THR A 118 -0.13 -5.11 6.63
CA THR A 118 1.12 -5.27 7.40
C THR A 118 1.87 -3.94 7.52
N ASP A 119 2.07 -3.20 6.41
CA ASP A 119 2.77 -1.90 6.41
C ASP A 119 2.03 -0.87 7.27
N CYS A 120 0.69 -0.83 7.18
CA CYS A 120 -0.13 0.03 8.02
C CYS A 120 0.06 -0.27 9.52
N LEU A 121 -0.03 -1.53 9.92
CA LEU A 121 0.19 -1.96 11.30
C LEU A 121 1.58 -1.54 11.81
N LEU A 122 2.63 -1.77 11.01
CA LEU A 122 4.01 -1.44 11.37
C LEU A 122 4.23 0.07 11.52
N GLN A 123 3.66 0.90 10.62
CA GLN A 123 3.74 2.35 10.69
C GLN A 123 2.97 2.92 11.90
N HIS A 124 1.91 2.23 12.36
CA HIS A 124 1.18 2.57 13.58
C HIS A 124 1.79 1.96 14.87
N GLY A 125 2.99 1.38 14.78
CA GLY A 125 3.77 1.00 15.96
C GLY A 125 3.47 -0.38 16.53
N CYS A 126 2.88 -1.32 15.76
CA CYS A 126 2.74 -2.69 16.24
C CYS A 126 4.12 -3.33 16.50
N LYS A 127 4.17 -4.24 17.47
CA LYS A 127 5.40 -4.93 17.88
C LYS A 127 5.81 -5.99 16.88
N LYS A 128 4.86 -6.75 16.37
CA LYS A 128 5.08 -7.90 15.48
C LYS A 128 3.87 -8.17 14.62
N VAL A 129 4.08 -8.59 13.37
CA VAL A 129 3.03 -9.04 12.45
C VAL A 129 3.36 -10.43 11.93
N PHE A 130 2.47 -11.39 12.17
CA PHE A 130 2.45 -12.66 11.44
C PHE A 130 1.62 -12.43 10.17
N ALA A 131 2.28 -12.46 9.01
CA ALA A 131 1.66 -12.18 7.72
C ALA A 131 1.47 -13.49 6.96
N VAL A 132 0.22 -13.93 6.81
CA VAL A 132 -0.14 -15.22 6.21
C VAL A 132 -0.77 -15.00 4.84
N ASP A 133 -0.25 -15.70 3.81
CA ASP A 133 -0.82 -15.66 2.46
C ASP A 133 -0.69 -17.01 1.76
N VAL A 134 -1.68 -17.34 0.91
CA VAL A 134 -1.62 -18.53 0.03
C VAL A 134 -0.67 -18.33 -1.15
N GLY A 135 -0.42 -17.09 -1.53
CA GLY A 135 0.52 -16.67 -2.57
C GLY A 135 1.99 -16.83 -2.15
N TYR A 136 2.87 -16.51 -3.09
CA TYR A 136 4.30 -16.52 -2.88
C TYR A 136 4.97 -15.36 -3.61
N GLY A 137 5.95 -14.73 -2.95
CA GLY A 137 6.75 -13.68 -3.58
C GLY A 137 6.04 -12.34 -3.78
N GLN A 138 4.83 -12.14 -3.23
CA GLN A 138 4.02 -10.94 -3.46
C GLN A 138 4.37 -9.79 -2.53
N MET A 139 4.76 -10.11 -1.29
CA MET A 139 5.04 -9.08 -0.27
C MET A 139 6.19 -8.18 -0.69
N ALA A 140 6.03 -6.88 -0.48
CA ALA A 140 7.03 -5.86 -0.79
C ALA A 140 8.35 -6.14 -0.05
N TRP A 141 9.47 -5.94 -0.76
CA TRP A 141 10.81 -6.28 -0.27
C TRP A 141 11.15 -5.65 1.07
N LYS A 142 10.79 -4.37 1.28
CA LYS A 142 11.04 -3.68 2.56
C LYS A 142 10.39 -4.39 3.76
N LEU A 143 9.21 -4.99 3.57
CA LEU A 143 8.50 -5.70 4.63
C LEU A 143 9.09 -7.10 4.88
N ARG A 144 9.58 -7.76 3.82
CA ARG A 144 10.28 -9.04 3.95
C ARG A 144 11.56 -8.93 4.77
N GLN A 145 12.18 -7.75 4.80
CA GLN A 145 13.41 -7.47 5.57
C GLN A 145 13.13 -6.91 6.97
N ASP A 146 11.91 -6.51 7.28
CA ASP A 146 11.57 -5.99 8.61
C ASP A 146 11.52 -7.13 9.63
N GLN A 147 12.35 -7.04 10.65
CA GLN A 147 12.46 -8.07 11.71
C GLN A 147 11.18 -8.25 12.52
N ARG A 148 10.24 -7.30 12.43
CA ARG A 148 8.93 -7.38 13.07
C ARG A 148 7.94 -8.23 12.28
N VAL A 149 8.26 -8.58 11.01
CA VAL A 149 7.38 -9.36 10.14
C VAL A 149 7.79 -10.83 10.13
N VAL A 150 6.87 -11.70 10.49
CA VAL A 150 6.99 -13.15 10.30
C VAL A 150 6.14 -13.54 9.10
N LEU A 151 6.78 -13.69 7.94
CA LEU A 151 6.10 -13.98 6.68
C LEU A 151 5.87 -15.48 6.52
N ILE A 152 4.60 -15.87 6.34
CA ILE A 152 4.14 -17.26 6.19
C ILE A 152 3.41 -17.37 4.85
N GLU A 153 4.16 -17.62 3.78
CA GLU A 153 3.64 -17.76 2.41
C GLU A 153 3.24 -19.21 2.08
N ARG A 154 2.53 -19.39 0.96
CA ARG A 154 2.01 -20.69 0.48
C ARG A 154 1.20 -21.42 1.56
N THR A 155 0.54 -20.68 2.43
CA THR A 155 -0.14 -21.24 3.58
C THR A 155 -1.59 -20.80 3.59
N ASN A 156 -2.49 -21.78 3.60
CA ASN A 156 -3.90 -21.54 3.81
C ASN A 156 -4.15 -21.42 5.32
N ILE A 157 -4.66 -20.27 5.75
CA ILE A 157 -4.97 -20.03 7.17
C ILE A 157 -5.86 -21.11 7.79
N ARG A 158 -6.70 -21.76 7.01
CA ARG A 158 -7.59 -22.84 7.47
C ARG A 158 -6.85 -24.14 7.81
N GLU A 159 -5.62 -24.28 7.33
CA GLU A 159 -4.81 -25.49 7.48
C GLU A 159 -3.47 -25.18 8.15
N ILE A 160 -3.33 -23.95 8.68
CA ILE A 160 -2.09 -23.50 9.31
C ILE A 160 -1.76 -24.34 10.55
N SER A 161 -0.50 -24.77 10.63
CA SER A 161 -0.04 -25.43 11.86
C SER A 161 0.04 -24.44 13.02
N PRO A 162 -0.52 -24.76 14.19
CA PRO A 162 -0.41 -23.89 15.37
C PRO A 162 1.04 -23.57 15.76
N SER A 163 2.00 -24.41 15.37
CA SER A 163 3.42 -24.21 15.65
C SER A 163 4.06 -23.02 14.89
N LEU A 164 3.38 -22.47 13.90
CA LEU A 164 3.87 -21.32 13.14
C LEU A 164 3.54 -19.97 13.80
N ILE A 165 2.56 -19.96 14.73
CA ILE A 165 2.16 -18.76 15.47
C ILE A 165 2.17 -19.12 16.95
N LEU A 166 3.29 -18.88 17.62
CA LEU A 166 3.50 -19.30 19.01
C LEU A 166 3.15 -18.20 20.03
N GLU A 167 2.93 -16.99 19.58
CA GLU A 167 2.57 -15.87 20.45
C GLU A 167 1.05 -15.61 20.38
N PRO A 168 0.41 -15.27 21.50
CA PRO A 168 -0.99 -14.82 21.49
C PRO A 168 -1.16 -13.58 20.59
N ILE A 169 -2.22 -13.59 19.79
CA ILE A 169 -2.54 -12.50 18.86
C ILE A 169 -3.50 -11.52 19.53
N ASP A 170 -3.06 -10.26 19.65
CA ASP A 170 -3.89 -9.17 20.18
C ASP A 170 -4.87 -8.64 19.15
N ILE A 171 -4.45 -8.57 17.87
CA ILE A 171 -5.24 -8.00 16.78
C ILE A 171 -5.11 -8.90 15.55
N VAL A 172 -6.24 -9.35 15.01
CA VAL A 172 -6.28 -10.01 13.70
C VAL A 172 -6.92 -9.10 12.68
N VAL A 173 -6.23 -8.93 11.54
CA VAL A 173 -6.75 -8.22 10.36
C VAL A 173 -6.92 -9.22 9.22
N ILE A 174 -8.04 -9.11 8.46
CA ILE A 174 -8.40 -10.09 7.42
C ILE A 174 -8.79 -9.34 6.14
N ASP A 175 -8.02 -9.55 5.06
CA ASP A 175 -8.33 -9.09 3.70
C ASP A 175 -8.15 -10.23 2.69
N VAL A 176 -9.09 -11.16 2.68
CA VAL A 176 -9.08 -12.34 1.80
C VAL A 176 -9.97 -12.16 0.58
N SER A 177 -9.66 -12.88 -0.51
CA SER A 177 -10.47 -12.90 -1.74
C SER A 177 -10.87 -14.32 -2.10
N PHE A 178 -12.00 -14.44 -2.82
CA PHE A 178 -12.55 -15.70 -3.34
C PHE A 178 -13.01 -16.71 -2.26
N ILE A 179 -13.20 -16.24 -1.04
CA ILE A 179 -13.64 -17.03 0.11
C ILE A 179 -14.45 -16.15 1.06
N SER A 180 -15.50 -16.72 1.66
CA SER A 180 -16.29 -16.06 2.69
C SER A 180 -15.51 -15.98 4.01
N LEU A 181 -15.70 -14.89 4.75
CA LEU A 181 -15.18 -14.71 6.12
C LEU A 181 -15.68 -15.79 7.09
N GLU A 182 -16.88 -16.34 6.87
CA GLU A 182 -17.43 -17.45 7.65
C GLU A 182 -16.53 -18.69 7.66
N LYS A 183 -15.74 -18.89 6.59
CA LYS A 183 -14.80 -20.02 6.47
C LYS A 183 -13.40 -19.71 7.01
N VAL A 184 -13.06 -18.43 7.18
CA VAL A 184 -11.72 -17.98 7.59
C VAL A 184 -11.65 -17.68 9.08
N ILE A 185 -12.63 -16.97 9.62
CA ILE A 185 -12.64 -16.51 11.00
C ILE A 185 -12.49 -17.67 12.01
N PRO A 186 -13.15 -18.83 11.87
CA PRO A 186 -12.96 -19.93 12.82
C PRO A 186 -11.51 -20.41 12.96
N SER A 187 -10.73 -20.30 11.89
CA SER A 187 -9.35 -20.78 11.87
C SER A 187 -8.37 -19.88 12.65
N VAL A 188 -8.72 -18.62 12.85
CA VAL A 188 -7.87 -17.68 13.61
C VAL A 188 -8.16 -17.70 15.11
N LEU A 189 -9.30 -18.21 15.54
CA LEU A 189 -9.75 -18.19 16.96
C LEU A 189 -8.73 -18.81 17.92
N GLN A 190 -8.06 -19.87 17.47
CA GLN A 190 -7.08 -20.60 18.29
C GLN A 190 -5.83 -19.79 18.65
N PHE A 191 -5.56 -18.69 17.93
CA PHE A 191 -4.38 -17.85 18.14
C PHE A 191 -4.67 -16.61 18.97
N LEU A 192 -5.96 -16.28 19.19
CA LEU A 192 -6.37 -15.03 19.79
C LEU A 192 -6.14 -14.98 21.28
N ALA A 193 -5.55 -13.91 21.75
CA ALA A 193 -5.51 -13.55 23.17
C ALA A 193 -6.91 -13.27 23.72
N SER A 194 -7.04 -13.19 25.05
CA SER A 194 -8.23 -12.64 25.71
C SER A 194 -8.41 -11.17 25.27
N ASN A 195 -9.65 -10.77 25.00
CA ASN A 195 -9.96 -9.41 24.51
C ASN A 195 -9.29 -9.03 23.17
N ALA A 196 -8.87 -10.02 22.37
CA ALA A 196 -8.32 -9.76 21.04
C ALA A 196 -9.33 -9.04 20.15
N GLN A 197 -8.82 -8.20 19.24
CA GLN A 197 -9.63 -7.44 18.30
C GLN A 197 -9.59 -8.10 16.91
N LEU A 198 -10.73 -8.09 16.24
CA LEU A 198 -10.91 -8.52 14.86
C LEU A 198 -11.26 -7.32 13.99
N ILE A 199 -10.50 -7.12 12.93
CA ILE A 199 -10.81 -6.18 11.84
C ILE A 199 -10.86 -6.98 10.56
N ALA A 200 -11.99 -7.04 9.87
CA ALA A 200 -12.10 -7.82 8.65
C ALA A 200 -12.75 -6.99 7.52
N LEU A 201 -12.25 -7.18 6.31
CA LEU A 201 -12.83 -6.58 5.12
C LEU A 201 -13.93 -7.49 4.60
N ILE A 202 -15.18 -7.01 4.69
CA ILE A 202 -16.35 -7.68 4.11
C ILE A 202 -16.42 -7.32 2.63
N LYS A 203 -16.33 -8.31 1.76
CA LYS A 203 -16.42 -8.18 0.31
C LYS A 203 -17.70 -8.83 -0.16
N PRO A 204 -18.78 -8.07 -0.41
CA PRO A 204 -20.08 -8.63 -0.77
C PRO A 204 -20.02 -9.66 -1.89
N GLN A 205 -19.16 -9.47 -2.89
CA GLN A 205 -19.00 -10.39 -4.01
C GLN A 205 -18.53 -11.81 -3.63
N PHE A 206 -17.96 -11.98 -2.43
CA PHE A 206 -17.55 -13.29 -1.91
C PHE A 206 -18.47 -13.79 -0.78
N GLU A 207 -19.47 -12.98 -0.43
CA GLU A 207 -20.41 -13.27 0.64
C GLU A 207 -21.82 -13.59 0.11
N VAL A 208 -22.26 -13.00 -1.00
CA VAL A 208 -23.58 -13.27 -1.60
C VAL A 208 -23.59 -14.54 -2.45
N GLY A 209 -24.79 -15.02 -2.83
CA GLY A 209 -24.95 -16.08 -3.80
C GLY A 209 -24.46 -15.68 -5.19
N ARG A 210 -24.07 -16.66 -6.00
CA ARG A 210 -23.55 -16.41 -7.37
C ARG A 210 -24.53 -15.64 -8.27
N GLU A 211 -25.81 -15.83 -8.06
CA GLU A 211 -26.90 -15.17 -8.79
C GLU A 211 -26.99 -13.67 -8.51
N GLN A 212 -26.46 -13.22 -7.39
CA GLN A 212 -26.43 -11.81 -6.99
C GLN A 212 -25.15 -11.09 -7.46
N VAL A 213 -24.19 -11.84 -7.99
CA VAL A 213 -22.96 -11.28 -8.55
C VAL A 213 -23.18 -10.98 -10.03
N GLY A 214 -23.21 -9.69 -10.37
CA GLY A 214 -23.44 -9.23 -11.73
C GLY A 214 -22.22 -9.33 -12.63
N LYS A 215 -22.39 -8.84 -13.86
CA LYS A 215 -21.31 -8.79 -14.86
C LYS A 215 -20.07 -8.05 -14.31
N GLY A 216 -18.90 -8.65 -14.49
CA GLY A 216 -17.63 -8.14 -13.99
C GLY A 216 -17.38 -8.41 -12.51
N GLY A 217 -18.13 -9.35 -11.89
CA GLY A 217 -17.92 -9.70 -10.48
C GLY A 217 -18.44 -8.65 -9.49
N ILE A 218 -19.36 -7.75 -9.91
CA ILE A 218 -19.79 -6.60 -9.11
C ILE A 218 -21.19 -6.82 -8.55
N VAL A 219 -21.36 -6.66 -7.24
CA VAL A 219 -22.65 -6.63 -6.54
C VAL A 219 -23.18 -5.20 -6.54
N ARG A 220 -24.16 -4.92 -7.42
CA ARG A 220 -24.75 -3.58 -7.58
C ARG A 220 -25.95 -3.35 -6.68
N ASP A 221 -26.65 -4.41 -6.34
CA ASP A 221 -27.83 -4.35 -5.47
C ASP A 221 -27.41 -3.98 -4.04
N GLU A 222 -27.91 -2.86 -3.55
CA GLU A 222 -27.63 -2.35 -2.21
C GLU A 222 -28.24 -3.25 -1.14
N ALA A 223 -29.43 -3.80 -1.37
CA ALA A 223 -30.06 -4.73 -0.44
C ALA A 223 -29.24 -6.00 -0.27
N ALA A 224 -28.68 -6.55 -1.37
CA ALA A 224 -27.80 -7.70 -1.32
C ALA A 224 -26.49 -7.41 -0.57
N ARG A 225 -25.92 -6.19 -0.74
CA ARG A 225 -24.73 -5.76 0.03
C ARG A 225 -25.04 -5.66 1.51
N SER A 226 -26.15 -5.03 1.88
CA SER A 226 -26.59 -4.90 3.28
C SER A 226 -26.81 -6.27 3.90
N ALA A 227 -27.54 -7.15 3.24
CA ALA A 227 -27.77 -8.51 3.73
C ALA A 227 -26.49 -9.32 3.93
N ALA A 228 -25.48 -9.14 3.06
CA ALA A 228 -24.16 -9.75 3.26
C ALA A 228 -23.46 -9.21 4.52
N VAL A 229 -23.51 -7.89 4.75
CA VAL A 229 -22.95 -7.27 5.94
C VAL A 229 -23.66 -7.80 7.20
N ASP A 230 -25.00 -7.79 7.23
CA ASP A 230 -25.78 -8.24 8.39
C ASP A 230 -25.50 -9.70 8.72
N ARG A 231 -25.35 -10.56 7.69
CA ARG A 231 -24.98 -11.96 7.87
C ARG A 231 -23.60 -12.11 8.51
N ILE A 232 -22.60 -11.38 8.07
CA ILE A 232 -21.27 -11.43 8.65
C ILE A 232 -21.25 -10.87 10.09
N VAL A 233 -22.00 -9.81 10.36
CA VAL A 233 -22.17 -9.27 11.72
C VAL A 233 -22.77 -10.34 12.67
N ALA A 234 -23.85 -11.00 12.24
CA ALA A 234 -24.47 -12.07 13.01
C ALA A 234 -23.52 -13.26 13.23
N PHE A 235 -22.78 -13.65 12.18
CA PHE A 235 -21.79 -14.72 12.24
C PHE A 235 -20.68 -14.39 13.23
N VAL A 236 -20.05 -13.21 13.13
CA VAL A 236 -18.96 -12.75 14.02
C VAL A 236 -19.44 -12.73 15.47
N SER A 237 -20.66 -12.22 15.71
CA SER A 237 -21.26 -12.23 17.05
C SER A 237 -21.43 -13.65 17.59
N GLY A 238 -21.83 -14.60 16.73
CA GLY A 238 -21.98 -16.04 17.06
C GLY A 238 -20.65 -16.73 17.35
N GLN A 239 -19.51 -16.19 16.89
CA GLN A 239 -18.16 -16.70 17.17
C GLN A 239 -17.58 -16.18 18.51
N GLY A 240 -18.38 -15.55 19.35
CA GLY A 240 -17.95 -15.06 20.66
C GLY A 240 -17.32 -13.66 20.63
N PHE A 241 -17.62 -12.88 19.60
CA PHE A 241 -17.19 -11.48 19.54
C PHE A 241 -18.33 -10.52 19.89
N GLU A 242 -17.98 -9.36 20.41
CA GLU A 242 -18.82 -8.19 20.48
C GLU A 242 -18.50 -7.29 19.28
N VAL A 243 -19.43 -7.16 18.35
CA VAL A 243 -19.26 -6.26 17.18
C VAL A 243 -19.37 -4.82 17.64
N LYS A 244 -18.33 -4.02 17.39
CA LYS A 244 -18.25 -2.59 17.76
C LYS A 244 -18.79 -1.68 16.67
N GLY A 245 -18.76 -2.16 15.40
CA GLY A 245 -19.33 -1.41 14.27
C GLY A 245 -18.89 -1.95 12.93
N VAL A 246 -19.52 -1.39 11.90
CA VAL A 246 -19.15 -1.59 10.48
C VAL A 246 -19.11 -0.23 9.80
N ILE A 247 -18.09 0.00 9.00
CA ILE A 247 -17.95 1.22 8.17
C ILE A 247 -17.74 0.84 6.71
N PRO A 248 -18.14 1.69 5.75
CA PRO A 248 -17.75 1.50 4.36
C PRO A 248 -16.23 1.69 4.21
N SER A 249 -15.63 0.91 3.32
CA SER A 249 -14.23 1.10 2.94
C SER A 249 -14.04 2.47 2.25
N PRO A 250 -12.96 3.21 2.55
CA PRO A 250 -12.72 4.53 1.93
C PRO A 250 -12.43 4.43 0.43
N ILE A 251 -12.09 3.25 -0.05
CA ILE A 251 -11.83 2.95 -1.46
C ILE A 251 -12.55 1.67 -1.88
N THR A 252 -12.94 1.61 -3.14
CA THR A 252 -13.53 0.41 -3.72
C THR A 252 -12.50 -0.71 -3.91
N GLY A 253 -12.98 -1.94 -4.02
CA GLY A 253 -12.19 -3.08 -4.46
C GLY A 253 -11.61 -2.88 -5.86
N GLN A 254 -10.73 -3.80 -6.28
CA GLN A 254 -10.02 -3.70 -7.57
C GLN A 254 -10.99 -3.60 -8.77
N ASP A 255 -12.10 -4.35 -8.72
CA ASP A 255 -13.12 -4.37 -9.77
C ASP A 255 -14.23 -3.33 -9.58
N GLY A 256 -14.09 -2.43 -8.58
CA GLY A 256 -15.07 -1.39 -8.28
C GLY A 256 -16.17 -1.79 -7.30
N ASN A 257 -16.08 -2.96 -6.65
CA ASN A 257 -17.00 -3.35 -5.59
C ASN A 257 -16.93 -2.42 -4.38
N VAL A 258 -18.08 -2.10 -3.82
CA VAL A 258 -18.18 -1.47 -2.49
C VAL A 258 -17.89 -2.54 -1.46
N GLU A 259 -16.96 -2.24 -0.55
CA GLU A 259 -16.51 -3.13 0.52
C GLU A 259 -16.74 -2.47 1.88
N PHE A 260 -16.73 -3.25 2.95
CA PHE A 260 -16.98 -2.74 4.30
C PHE A 260 -15.94 -3.30 5.27
N LEU A 261 -15.67 -2.57 6.35
CA LEU A 261 -14.76 -2.96 7.42
C LEU A 261 -15.58 -3.20 8.69
N ILE A 262 -15.51 -4.39 9.24
CA ILE A 262 -16.09 -4.74 10.54
C ILE A 262 -15.01 -4.70 11.61
N HIS A 263 -15.35 -4.16 12.79
CA HIS A 263 -14.55 -4.24 14.00
C HIS A 263 -15.32 -4.97 15.09
N ALA A 264 -14.64 -5.91 15.72
CA ALA A 264 -15.21 -6.68 16.85
C ALA A 264 -14.13 -7.00 17.88
N VAL A 265 -14.56 -7.22 19.13
CA VAL A 265 -13.69 -7.58 20.26
C VAL A 265 -14.13 -8.93 20.79
N LYS A 266 -13.18 -9.85 21.00
CA LYS A 266 -13.44 -11.17 21.56
C LYS A 266 -13.96 -11.01 22.98
N ARG A 267 -15.11 -11.66 23.29
CA ARG A 267 -15.63 -11.71 24.64
C ARG A 267 -14.75 -12.61 25.52
N GLU A 268 -14.70 -12.31 26.79
CA GLU A 268 -14.01 -13.14 27.79
C GLU A 268 -14.65 -14.53 27.92
#